data_713558868dba3c9e16bd0e6755083640
#
_entry.id   713558868dba3c9e16bd0e6755083640
#
_cell.length_a   1.000
_cell.length_b   1.000
_cell.length_c   1.000
_cell.angle_alpha   90.00
_cell.angle_beta   90.00
_cell.angle_gamma   90.00
#
_symmetry.space_group_name_H-M   'P 1'
#
loop_
_entity.id
_entity.type
_entity.pdbx_description
1 polymer ?
#
loop_
_entity_poly.entity_id
_entity_poly.type
_entity_poly.pdbx_seq_one_letter_code
_entity_poly.pdbx_strand_id
1 'polypeptide(L)'
;MAVDTFFVGALKGVGKVYLQTVLDCYSRHAWGRLYTSKLPITSVHVLNEAVLPFFEAHEAQVYTILSDKGREFCGRPDHHPYELFLQLEGIEHRTTKVRRPQSNGFIERLHRTLLDEHFRIKGRRTWYESVEQMQTDLDSYLEHYNTQRHIRAG
;
A
#
# COMPACT_ATOMS: atom_id res chain seq x y z
N MET A 1 11.00 3.77 -1.56
CA MET A 1 9.73 3.15 -1.15
C MET A 1 8.63 3.55 -2.11
N ALA A 2 7.80 2.63 -2.55
CA ALA A 2 6.71 2.89 -3.48
C ALA A 2 5.37 2.72 -2.79
N VAL A 3 4.41 3.57 -3.13
CA VAL A 3 3.04 3.53 -2.60
C VAL A 3 2.05 3.59 -3.76
N ASP A 4 0.90 2.95 -3.59
CA ASP A 4 -0.18 3.02 -4.57
C ASP A 4 -1.51 2.61 -3.94
N THR A 5 -2.59 2.96 -4.63
CA THR A 5 -3.95 2.55 -4.26
C THR A 5 -4.49 1.62 -5.33
N PHE A 6 -5.02 0.48 -4.91
CA PHE A 6 -5.56 -0.53 -5.80
C PHE A 6 -7.04 -0.76 -5.48
N PHE A 7 -7.89 -0.69 -6.51
CA PHE A 7 -9.31 -1.01 -6.35
C PHE A 7 -9.49 -2.52 -6.34
N VAL A 8 -9.93 -3.06 -5.21
CA VAL A 8 -10.12 -4.51 -5.03
C VAL A 8 -11.46 -4.98 -5.59
N GLY A 9 -12.51 -4.24 -5.31
CA GLY A 9 -13.86 -4.60 -5.72
C GLY A 9 -14.90 -3.96 -4.83
N ALA A 10 -16.15 -4.43 -4.94
CA ALA A 10 -17.25 -3.96 -4.10
C ALA A 10 -17.73 -5.10 -3.21
N LEU A 11 -17.87 -4.82 -1.92
CA LEU A 11 -18.38 -5.76 -0.94
C LEU A 11 -19.84 -5.42 -0.64
N LYS A 12 -20.71 -6.40 -0.78
CA LYS A 12 -22.15 -6.20 -0.56
C LYS A 12 -22.42 -5.71 0.87
N GLY A 13 -23.16 -4.62 0.99
CA GLY A 13 -23.47 -3.99 2.27
C GLY A 13 -22.39 -3.04 2.78
N VAL A 14 -21.22 -2.99 2.15
CA VAL A 14 -20.12 -2.11 2.55
C VAL A 14 -19.80 -1.10 1.45
N GLY A 15 -19.81 -1.53 0.18
CA GLY A 15 -19.47 -0.70 -0.96
C GLY A 15 -18.07 -0.99 -1.50
N LYS A 16 -17.48 0.00 -2.15
CA LYS A 16 -16.17 -0.13 -2.77
C LYS A 16 -15.06 -0.33 -1.72
N VAL A 17 -14.14 -1.22 -2.03
CA VAL A 17 -12.99 -1.52 -1.17
C VAL A 17 -11.71 -1.23 -1.95
N TYR A 18 -10.83 -0.45 -1.33
CA TYR A 18 -9.54 -0.07 -1.87
C TYR A 18 -8.43 -0.65 -1.01
N LEU A 19 -7.33 -1.00 -1.65
CA LEU A 19 -6.12 -1.45 -0.98
C LEU A 19 -5.04 -0.37 -1.11
N GLN A 20 -4.58 0.13 0.03
CA GLN A 20 -3.38 0.97 0.09
C GLN A 20 -2.18 0.05 0.25
N THR A 21 -1.28 0.06 -0.72
CA THR A 21 -0.05 -0.73 -0.70
C THR A 21 1.17 0.14 -0.50
N VAL A 22 2.11 -0.36 0.27
CA VAL A 22 3.43 0.23 0.45
C VAL A 22 4.46 -0.88 0.23
N LEU A 23 5.47 -0.62 -0.56
CA LEU A 23 6.52 -1.59 -0.86
C LEU A 23 7.88 -0.95 -0.66
N ASP A 24 8.70 -1.55 0.18
CA ASP A 24 10.11 -1.20 0.26
C ASP A 24 10.83 -1.87 -0.92
N CYS A 25 11.25 -1.06 -1.89
CA CYS A 25 11.85 -1.58 -3.13
C CYS A 25 13.22 -2.23 -2.90
N TYR A 26 13.87 -1.93 -1.80
CA TYR A 26 15.15 -2.55 -1.46
C TYR A 26 14.97 -3.95 -0.87
N SER A 27 14.19 -4.07 0.21
CA SER A 27 13.98 -5.34 0.91
C SER A 27 12.85 -6.18 0.33
N ARG A 28 11.98 -5.56 -0.48
CA ARG A 28 10.71 -6.13 -0.99
C ARG A 28 9.68 -6.39 0.10
N HIS A 29 9.86 -5.83 1.30
CA HIS A 29 8.84 -5.90 2.33
C HIS A 29 7.62 -5.10 1.92
N ALA A 30 6.44 -5.70 2.07
CA ALA A 30 5.18 -5.11 1.64
C ALA A 30 4.21 -4.92 2.81
N TRP A 31 3.46 -3.82 2.76
CA TRP A 31 2.35 -3.53 3.65
C TRP A 31 1.10 -3.33 2.82
N GLY A 32 -0.04 -3.68 3.37
CA GLY A 32 -1.33 -3.46 2.71
C GLY A 32 -2.44 -3.26 3.73
N ARG A 33 -3.23 -2.22 3.53
CA ARG A 33 -4.41 -1.92 4.35
C ARG A 33 -5.61 -1.67 3.46
N LEU A 34 -6.73 -2.25 3.85
CA LEU A 34 -8.00 -2.11 3.14
C LEU A 34 -8.81 -0.95 3.72
N TYR A 35 -9.38 -0.16 2.83
CA TYR A 35 -10.21 1.00 3.19
C TYR A 35 -11.45 1.04 2.31
N THR A 36 -12.48 1.71 2.80
CA THR A 36 -13.71 1.92 2.04
C THR A 36 -13.70 3.25 1.28
N SER A 37 -12.61 4.00 1.36
CA SER A 37 -12.44 5.27 0.66
C SER A 37 -11.02 5.42 0.14
N LYS A 38 -10.86 6.31 -0.83
CA LYS A 38 -9.57 6.63 -1.43
C LYS A 38 -9.29 8.12 -1.18
N LEU A 39 -8.85 8.44 0.03
CA LEU A 39 -8.62 9.81 0.49
C LEU A 39 -7.17 9.99 0.93
N PRO A 40 -6.66 11.24 0.93
CA PRO A 40 -5.32 11.50 1.46
C PRO A 40 -5.11 10.98 2.87
N ILE A 41 -6.13 11.08 3.74
CA ILE A 41 -6.01 10.61 5.12
C ILE A 41 -5.82 9.09 5.22
N THR A 42 -6.42 8.31 4.32
CA THR A 42 -6.22 6.84 4.32
C THR A 42 -4.79 6.49 3.89
N SER A 43 -4.22 7.26 2.98
CA SER A 43 -2.82 7.09 2.55
C SER A 43 -1.85 7.46 3.67
N VAL A 44 -2.14 8.49 4.44
CA VAL A 44 -1.37 8.85 5.65
C VAL A 44 -1.48 7.75 6.71
N HIS A 45 -2.66 7.22 6.91
CA HIS A 45 -2.94 6.23 7.97
C HIS A 45 -2.04 4.99 7.85
N VAL A 46 -1.90 4.42 6.67
CA VAL A 46 -1.07 3.23 6.48
C VAL A 46 0.40 3.52 6.80
N LEU A 47 0.92 4.70 6.42
CA LEU A 47 2.28 5.09 6.75
C LEU A 47 2.47 5.27 8.25
N ASN A 48 1.58 6.03 8.88
CA ASN A 48 1.70 6.39 10.28
C ASN A 48 1.50 5.20 11.22
N GLU A 49 0.57 4.30 10.90
CA GLU A 49 0.18 3.21 11.79
C GLU A 49 0.98 1.91 11.56
N ALA A 50 1.51 1.70 10.37
CA ALA A 50 2.17 0.43 10.04
C ALA A 50 3.62 0.59 9.58
N VAL A 51 3.88 1.50 8.66
CA VAL A 51 5.19 1.57 8.00
C VAL A 51 6.25 2.28 8.85
N LEU A 52 5.97 3.48 9.31
CA LEU A 52 6.93 4.25 10.11
C LEU A 52 7.28 3.56 11.43
N PRO A 53 6.31 2.99 12.19
CA PRO A 53 6.65 2.22 13.39
C PRO A 53 7.56 1.02 13.11
N PHE A 54 7.38 0.35 11.96
CA PHE A 54 8.25 -0.76 11.56
C PHE A 54 9.69 -0.27 11.38
N PHE A 55 9.89 0.83 10.68
CA PHE A 55 11.23 1.39 10.47
C PHE A 55 11.85 1.89 11.77
N GLU A 56 11.09 2.53 12.63
CA GLU A 56 11.57 2.96 13.96
C GLU A 56 12.04 1.76 14.79
N ALA A 57 11.27 0.66 14.79
CA ALA A 57 11.62 -0.55 15.52
C ALA A 57 12.93 -1.19 15.01
N HIS A 58 13.27 -0.96 13.74
CA HIS A 58 14.50 -1.47 13.12
C HIS A 58 15.60 -0.42 13.06
N GLU A 59 15.44 0.71 13.76
CA GLU A 59 16.39 1.83 13.78
C GLU A 59 16.74 2.34 12.36
N ALA A 60 15.73 2.34 11.49
CA ALA A 60 15.86 2.76 10.10
C ALA A 60 14.93 3.93 9.80
N GLN A 61 15.16 4.60 8.67
CA GLN A 61 14.36 5.75 8.25
C GLN A 61 13.88 5.57 6.81
N VAL A 62 12.71 6.14 6.52
CA VAL A 62 12.19 6.29 5.17
C VAL A 62 12.65 7.64 4.65
N TYR A 63 13.40 7.66 3.56
CA TYR A 63 13.92 8.91 2.97
C TYR A 63 13.07 9.43 1.82
N THR A 64 12.54 8.53 1.01
CA THR A 64 11.84 8.88 -0.23
C THR A 64 10.63 7.98 -0.42
N ILE A 65 9.51 8.58 -0.84
CA ILE A 65 8.31 7.87 -1.25
C ILE A 65 8.02 8.22 -2.70
N LEU A 66 7.81 7.19 -3.52
CA LEU A 66 7.40 7.31 -4.92
C LEU A 66 5.94 6.94 -5.05
N SER A 67 5.14 7.83 -5.63
CA SER A 67 3.73 7.60 -5.92
C SER A 67 3.39 7.99 -7.35
N ASP A 68 2.18 7.65 -7.80
CA ASP A 68 1.61 8.29 -8.97
C ASP A 68 1.08 9.69 -8.60
N LYS A 69 0.44 10.36 -9.55
CA LYS A 69 -0.13 11.70 -9.32
C LYS A 69 -1.59 11.65 -8.86
N GLY A 70 -2.02 10.54 -8.25
CA GLY A 70 -3.35 10.42 -7.70
C GLY A 70 -3.65 11.48 -6.64
N ARG A 71 -4.92 11.85 -6.52
CA ARG A 71 -5.35 12.90 -5.58
C ARG A 71 -5.12 12.51 -4.11
N GLU A 72 -5.06 11.21 -3.80
CA GLU A 72 -4.76 10.74 -2.45
C GLU A 72 -3.32 11.04 -2.05
N PHE A 73 -2.41 11.18 -3.02
CA PHE A 73 -0.98 11.42 -2.78
C PHE A 73 -0.53 12.83 -3.10
N CYS A 74 -1.16 13.49 -4.06
CA CYS A 74 -0.69 14.77 -4.60
C CYS A 74 -1.72 15.86 -4.49
N GLY A 75 -1.26 17.05 -4.10
CA GLY A 75 -2.05 18.26 -4.01
C GLY A 75 -1.15 19.43 -3.60
N ARG A 76 -1.76 20.52 -3.16
CA ARG A 76 -1.01 21.70 -2.70
C ARG A 76 -0.23 21.35 -1.44
N PRO A 77 1.10 21.56 -1.41
CA PRO A 77 1.93 21.20 -0.25
C PRO A 77 1.51 21.83 1.06
N ASP A 78 0.84 22.99 1.02
CA ASP A 78 0.38 23.72 2.21
C ASP A 78 -1.00 23.27 2.72
N HIS A 79 -1.71 22.44 1.98
CA HIS A 79 -3.08 22.02 2.33
C HIS A 79 -3.32 20.52 2.25
N HIS A 80 -2.59 19.79 1.41
CA HIS A 80 -2.85 18.38 1.17
C HIS A 80 -2.33 17.54 2.35
N PRO A 81 -3.18 16.74 3.01
CA PRO A 81 -2.75 15.99 4.22
C PRO A 81 -1.55 15.08 4.00
N TYR A 82 -1.49 14.40 2.85
CA TYR A 82 -0.38 13.50 2.54
C TYR A 82 0.92 14.27 2.33
N GLU A 83 0.88 15.34 1.56
CA GLU A 83 2.04 16.19 1.31
C GLU A 83 2.56 16.82 2.60
N LEU A 84 1.65 17.32 3.45
CA LEU A 84 2.01 17.88 4.76
C LEU A 84 2.65 16.83 5.68
N PHE A 85 2.08 15.62 5.69
CA PHE A 85 2.62 14.53 6.52
C PHE A 85 4.06 14.19 6.12
N LEU A 86 4.33 14.05 4.82
CA LEU A 86 5.67 13.75 4.34
C LEU A 86 6.66 14.88 4.67
N GLN A 87 6.24 16.14 4.54
CA GLN A 87 7.09 17.28 4.92
C GLN A 87 7.44 17.24 6.40
N LEU A 88 6.45 17.00 7.27
CA LEU A 88 6.67 16.93 8.71
C LEU A 88 7.59 15.78 9.11
N GLU A 89 7.52 14.66 8.39
CA GLU A 89 8.37 13.51 8.65
C GLU A 89 9.75 13.60 7.96
N GLY A 90 9.99 14.64 7.18
CA GLY A 90 11.25 14.82 6.46
C GLY A 90 11.44 13.83 5.30
N ILE A 91 10.36 13.37 4.71
CA ILE A 91 10.37 12.39 3.62
C ILE A 91 10.20 13.11 2.28
N GLU A 92 11.11 12.84 1.34
CA GLU A 92 11.00 13.37 -0.03
C GLU A 92 9.88 12.65 -0.77
N HIS A 93 9.02 13.42 -1.42
CA HIS A 93 7.94 12.86 -2.26
C HIS A 93 8.31 12.99 -3.73
N ARG A 94 8.44 11.86 -4.41
CA ARG A 94 8.66 11.79 -5.86
C ARG A 94 7.44 11.20 -6.54
N THR A 95 7.12 11.71 -7.73
CA THR A 95 5.99 11.20 -8.52
C THR A 95 6.50 10.58 -9.80
N THR A 96 5.80 9.54 -10.26
CA THR A 96 6.09 8.91 -11.54
C THR A 96 5.61 9.80 -12.68
N LYS A 97 6.40 9.83 -13.76
CA LYS A 97 5.95 10.48 -15.00
C LYS A 97 4.98 9.56 -15.72
N VAL A 98 3.88 10.13 -16.22
CA VAL A 98 2.77 9.41 -16.88
C VAL A 98 3.23 8.47 -18.02
N ARG A 99 4.42 8.68 -18.58
CA ARG A 99 4.95 7.91 -19.72
C ARG A 99 6.14 7.01 -19.39
N ARG A 100 6.39 6.74 -18.09
CA ARG A 100 7.49 5.84 -17.68
C ARG A 100 6.94 4.70 -16.80
N PRO A 101 6.36 3.66 -17.40
CA PRO A 101 5.76 2.56 -16.63
C PRO A 101 6.78 1.81 -15.77
N GLN A 102 8.07 1.85 -16.09
CA GLN A 102 9.09 1.16 -15.33
C GLN A 102 9.30 1.71 -13.92
N SER A 103 8.94 2.97 -13.68
CA SER A 103 9.13 3.62 -12.37
C SER A 103 8.30 2.99 -11.25
N ASN A 104 7.18 2.33 -11.59
CA ASN A 104 6.28 1.65 -10.64
C ASN A 104 6.22 0.13 -10.86
N GLY A 105 7.17 -0.43 -11.59
CA GLY A 105 7.15 -1.84 -11.97
C GLY A 105 7.10 -2.79 -10.77
N PHE A 106 7.75 -2.44 -9.66
CA PHE A 106 7.76 -3.28 -8.46
C PHE A 106 6.40 -3.32 -7.77
N ILE A 107 5.74 -2.17 -7.64
CA ILE A 107 4.42 -2.13 -6.98
C ILE A 107 3.33 -2.72 -7.88
N GLU A 108 3.45 -2.56 -9.19
CA GLU A 108 2.54 -3.22 -10.14
C GLU A 108 2.65 -4.74 -10.06
N ARG A 109 3.87 -5.27 -9.92
CA ARG A 109 4.07 -6.71 -9.71
C ARG A 109 3.50 -7.18 -8.39
N LEU A 110 3.62 -6.38 -7.34
CA LEU A 110 2.99 -6.68 -6.06
C LEU A 110 1.47 -6.77 -6.20
N HIS A 111 0.85 -5.80 -6.90
CA HIS A 111 -0.59 -5.81 -7.13
C HIS A 111 -1.03 -7.04 -7.92
N ARG A 112 -0.29 -7.41 -8.95
CA ARG A 112 -0.59 -8.62 -9.73
C ARG A 112 -0.49 -9.87 -8.88
N THR A 113 0.54 -9.97 -8.06
CA THR A 113 0.74 -11.08 -7.13
C THR A 113 -0.40 -11.17 -6.13
N LEU A 114 -0.78 -10.05 -5.52
CA LEU A 114 -1.91 -10.00 -4.57
C LEU A 114 -3.22 -10.41 -5.25
N LEU A 115 -3.44 -9.92 -6.46
CA LEU A 115 -4.65 -10.26 -7.21
C LEU A 115 -4.70 -11.76 -7.53
N ASP A 116 -3.62 -12.32 -8.08
CA ASP A 116 -3.59 -13.69 -8.56
C ASP A 116 -3.49 -14.72 -7.42
N GLU A 117 -2.68 -14.45 -6.40
CA GLU A 117 -2.39 -15.43 -5.33
C GLU A 117 -3.31 -15.27 -4.12
N HIS A 118 -3.98 -14.15 -3.97
CA HIS A 118 -4.82 -13.88 -2.78
C HIS A 118 -6.26 -13.52 -3.15
N PHE A 119 -6.50 -12.36 -3.74
CA PHE A 119 -7.86 -11.84 -3.89
C PHE A 119 -8.75 -12.68 -4.81
N ARG A 120 -8.24 -13.16 -5.94
CA ARG A 120 -9.01 -14.01 -6.85
C ARG A 120 -9.37 -15.34 -6.23
N ILE A 121 -8.46 -15.93 -5.47
CA ILE A 121 -8.68 -17.21 -4.81
C ILE A 121 -9.66 -17.03 -3.65
N LYS A 122 -9.44 -16.06 -2.78
CA LYS A 122 -10.30 -15.80 -1.62
C LYS A 122 -11.68 -15.32 -2.02
N GLY A 123 -11.76 -14.49 -3.06
CA GLY A 123 -13.04 -14.00 -3.57
C GLY A 123 -13.97 -15.10 -4.10
N ARG A 124 -13.41 -16.25 -4.50
CA ARG A 124 -14.19 -17.41 -4.95
C ARG A 124 -14.57 -18.36 -3.83
N ARG A 125 -13.82 -18.36 -2.72
CA ARG A 125 -13.95 -19.36 -1.64
C ARG A 125 -14.55 -18.80 -0.38
N THR A 126 -14.46 -17.49 -0.17
CA THR A 126 -14.83 -16.87 1.09
C THR A 126 -15.84 -15.76 0.85
N TRP A 127 -16.92 -15.78 1.62
CA TRP A 127 -17.87 -14.69 1.69
C TRP A 127 -17.47 -13.75 2.82
N TYR A 128 -17.06 -12.54 2.48
CA TYR A 128 -16.69 -11.56 3.49
C TYR A 128 -17.90 -10.71 3.89
N GLU A 129 -18.11 -10.58 5.18
CA GLU A 129 -19.17 -9.74 5.73
C GLU A 129 -18.67 -8.35 6.12
N SER A 130 -17.33 -8.20 6.28
CA SER A 130 -16.73 -6.95 6.70
C SER A 130 -15.34 -6.78 6.10
N VAL A 131 -14.87 -5.52 6.06
CA VAL A 131 -13.51 -5.19 5.63
C VAL A 131 -12.49 -5.75 6.63
N GLU A 132 -12.83 -5.82 7.90
CA GLU A 132 -11.97 -6.38 8.95
C GLU A 132 -11.64 -7.85 8.70
N GLN A 133 -12.60 -8.65 8.23
CA GLN A 133 -12.35 -10.03 7.85
C GLN A 133 -11.40 -10.12 6.66
N MET A 134 -11.61 -9.28 5.65
CA MET A 134 -10.70 -9.21 4.49
C MET A 134 -9.30 -8.81 4.92
N GLN A 135 -9.17 -7.86 5.85
CA GLN A 135 -7.88 -7.40 6.35
C GLN A 135 -7.15 -8.51 7.10
N THR A 136 -7.84 -9.28 7.92
CA THR A 136 -7.26 -10.40 8.65
C THR A 136 -6.65 -11.43 7.69
N ASP A 137 -7.38 -11.79 6.64
CA ASP A 137 -6.88 -12.72 5.63
C ASP A 137 -5.70 -12.12 4.85
N LEU A 138 -5.77 -10.84 4.52
CA LEU A 138 -4.68 -10.15 3.84
C LEU A 138 -3.42 -10.10 4.70
N ASP A 139 -3.55 -9.81 5.99
CA ASP A 139 -2.43 -9.77 6.93
C ASP A 139 -1.71 -11.12 6.97
N SER A 140 -2.45 -12.22 7.00
CA SER A 140 -1.88 -13.57 6.96
C SER A 140 -1.12 -13.83 5.67
N TYR A 141 -1.68 -13.41 4.54
CA TYR A 141 -1.02 -13.55 3.24
C TYR A 141 0.26 -12.69 3.17
N LEU A 142 0.21 -11.44 3.64
CA LEU A 142 1.37 -10.56 3.63
C LEU A 142 2.48 -11.05 4.54
N GLU A 143 2.15 -11.63 5.68
CA GLU A 143 3.15 -12.27 6.55
C GLU A 143 3.86 -13.39 5.79
N HIS A 144 3.11 -14.24 5.09
CA HIS A 144 3.67 -15.28 4.23
C HIS A 144 4.53 -14.68 3.11
N TYR A 145 4.01 -13.66 2.41
CA TYR A 145 4.73 -12.97 1.34
C TYR A 145 6.07 -12.41 1.84
N ASN A 146 6.06 -11.71 2.98
CA ASN A 146 7.24 -11.06 3.52
C ASN A 146 8.28 -12.04 4.05
N THR A 147 7.87 -13.20 4.55
CA THR A 147 8.78 -14.18 5.13
C THR A 147 9.28 -15.22 4.14
N GLN A 148 8.41 -15.71 3.25
CA GLN A 148 8.73 -16.82 2.36
C GLN A 148 9.32 -16.36 1.02
N ARG A 149 8.83 -15.26 0.46
CA ARG A 149 9.29 -14.78 -0.84
C ARG A 149 10.70 -14.22 -0.82
N HIS A 150 11.08 -13.55 0.26
CA HIS A 150 12.41 -12.97 0.41
C HIS A 150 13.52 -14.02 0.43
N ILE A 151 13.25 -15.17 1.01
CA ILE A 151 14.19 -16.29 1.06
C ILE A 151 14.46 -16.83 -0.35
N ARG A 152 13.49 -16.74 -1.27
CA ARG A 152 13.64 -17.22 -2.65
C ARG A 152 14.31 -16.21 -3.58
N ALA A 153 14.27 -14.94 -3.24
CA ALA A 153 14.85 -13.87 -4.05
C ALA A 153 16.30 -13.52 -3.68
N GLY A 154 16.74 -13.99 -2.52
CA GLY A 154 18.14 -13.84 -2.06
C GLY A 154 19.08 -14.85 -2.71
#